data_e1d326c8a976d32bc424c6f2d059be23
#
_entry.id   e1d326c8a976d32bc424c6f2d059be23
#
_cell.length_a   1.000
_cell.length_b   1.000
_cell.length_c   1.000
_cell.angle_alpha   90.00
_cell.angle_beta   90.00
_cell.angle_gamma   90.00
#
_symmetry.space_group_name_H-M   'P 1'
#
loop_
_entity.id
_entity.type
_entity.pdbx_description
1 polymer ?
#
loop_
_entity_poly.entity_id
_entity_poly.type
_entity_poly.pdbx_seq_one_letter_code
_entity_poly.pdbx_strand_id
1 'polypeptide(L)'
;MTIDELYVRAVRAGYEGLVRPLLFTMHGGDPEKIHGQLISTMGHLPDSLVGLIERFIGQGRQPVDVAGVHFPGRIGVAAGLDKDGVAAGIWSPLGFGFAELGTVTAHAQPGNPRPRLFRLIRSG
;
A
#
# COMPACT_ATOMS: atom_id res chain seq x y z
N MET A 1 -8.39 -27.31 1.73
CA MET A 1 -7.58 -26.09 1.49
C MET A 1 -7.73 -25.75 0.02
N THR A 2 -8.30 -24.60 -0.27
CA THR A 2 -8.47 -24.13 -1.65
C THR A 2 -7.15 -23.58 -2.20
N ILE A 3 -7.05 -23.43 -3.53
CA ILE A 3 -5.86 -22.83 -4.19
C ILE A 3 -5.65 -21.42 -3.67
N ASP A 4 -6.73 -20.66 -3.44
CA ASP A 4 -6.69 -19.29 -2.92
C ASP A 4 -6.13 -19.24 -1.49
N GLU A 5 -6.53 -20.19 -0.63
CA GLU A 5 -5.97 -20.28 0.73
C GLU A 5 -4.47 -20.60 0.73
N LEU A 6 -4.04 -21.46 -0.18
CA LEU A 6 -2.63 -21.81 -0.34
C LEU A 6 -1.82 -20.60 -0.82
N TYR A 7 -2.36 -19.88 -1.82
CA TYR A 7 -1.75 -18.66 -2.35
C TYR A 7 -1.59 -17.59 -1.27
N VAL A 8 -2.66 -17.26 -0.53
CA VAL A 8 -2.63 -16.27 0.56
C VAL A 8 -1.62 -16.66 1.63
N ARG A 9 -1.56 -17.94 2.01
CA ARG A 9 -0.56 -18.43 2.99
C ARG A 9 0.87 -18.30 2.48
N ALA A 10 1.12 -18.62 1.21
CA ALA A 10 2.46 -18.51 0.62
C ALA A 10 2.93 -17.05 0.55
N VAL A 11 2.06 -16.14 0.09
CA VAL A 11 2.34 -14.69 0.06
C VAL A 11 2.61 -14.15 1.45
N ARG A 12 1.78 -14.52 2.43
CA ARG A 12 1.96 -14.11 3.82
C ARG A 12 3.25 -14.63 4.42
N ALA A 13 3.57 -15.91 4.22
CA ALA A 13 4.81 -16.51 4.71
C ALA A 13 6.05 -15.84 4.07
N GLY A 14 6.02 -15.58 2.77
CA GLY A 14 7.08 -14.85 2.06
C GLY A 14 7.26 -13.43 2.59
N TYR A 15 6.17 -12.72 2.84
CA TYR A 15 6.22 -11.39 3.42
C TYR A 15 6.77 -11.41 4.86
N GLU A 16 6.21 -12.24 5.74
CA GLU A 16 6.60 -12.30 7.16
C GLU A 16 8.02 -12.86 7.35
N GLY A 17 8.42 -13.86 6.56
CA GLY A 17 9.69 -14.57 6.71
C GLY A 17 10.88 -13.92 5.98
N LEU A 18 10.62 -13.18 4.89
CA LEU A 18 11.69 -12.63 4.05
C LEU A 18 11.58 -11.12 3.88
N VAL A 19 10.49 -10.64 3.31
CA VAL A 19 10.37 -9.23 2.89
C VAL A 19 10.40 -8.29 4.09
N ARG A 20 9.61 -8.58 5.11
CA ARG A 20 9.52 -7.75 6.32
C ARG A 20 10.84 -7.66 7.09
N PRO A 21 11.51 -8.78 7.46
CA PRO A 21 12.81 -8.71 8.15
C PRO A 21 13.85 -7.95 7.35
N LEU A 22 13.92 -8.17 6.04
CA LEU A 22 14.87 -7.51 5.15
C LEU A 22 14.64 -5.99 5.15
N LEU A 23 13.41 -5.52 4.93
CA LEU A 23 13.07 -4.10 4.95
C LEU A 23 13.44 -3.44 6.27
N PHE A 24 13.12 -4.09 7.40
CA PHE A 24 13.42 -3.53 8.73
C PHE A 24 14.91 -3.51 9.03
N THR A 25 15.66 -4.53 8.63
CA THR A 25 17.12 -4.58 8.80
C THR A 25 17.82 -3.50 7.98
N MET A 26 17.44 -3.33 6.72
CA MET A 26 18.04 -2.33 5.84
C MET A 26 17.82 -0.88 6.30
N HIS A 27 16.73 -0.62 7.03
CA HIS A 27 16.38 0.73 7.47
C HIS A 27 16.57 0.97 8.98
N GLY A 28 17.30 0.09 9.66
CA GLY A 28 17.56 0.18 11.10
C GLY A 28 16.28 0.16 11.96
N GLY A 29 15.21 -0.47 11.45
CA GLY A 29 13.92 -0.57 12.14
C GLY A 29 13.05 0.69 12.11
N ASP A 30 13.46 1.73 11.40
CA ASP A 30 12.74 3.01 11.32
C ASP A 30 11.49 2.86 10.40
N PRO A 31 10.27 2.85 10.96
CA PRO A 31 9.07 2.64 10.17
C PRO A 31 8.75 3.81 9.22
N GLU A 32 9.18 5.03 9.53
CA GLU A 32 8.94 6.19 8.67
C GLU A 32 9.81 6.13 7.41
N LYS A 33 11.07 5.70 7.55
CA LYS A 33 11.96 5.50 6.39
C LYS A 33 11.46 4.36 5.50
N ILE A 34 11.03 3.25 6.10
CA ILE A 34 10.48 2.12 5.36
C ILE A 34 9.24 2.54 4.57
N HIS A 35 8.32 3.28 5.21
CA HIS A 35 7.13 3.80 4.56
C HIS A 35 7.46 4.70 3.37
N GLY A 36 8.31 5.71 3.58
CA GLY A 36 8.72 6.65 2.53
C GLY A 36 9.40 5.95 1.35
N GLN A 37 10.30 5.00 1.62
CA GLN A 37 10.97 4.21 0.59
C GLN A 37 9.98 3.35 -0.20
N LEU A 38 9.04 2.69 0.47
CA LEU A 38 8.03 1.86 -0.17
C LEU A 38 7.16 2.68 -1.11
N ILE A 39 6.59 3.78 -0.64
CA ILE A 39 5.74 4.66 -1.44
C ILE A 39 6.51 5.23 -2.64
N SER A 40 7.74 5.70 -2.42
CA SER A 40 8.59 6.19 -3.51
C SER A 40 8.89 5.11 -4.55
N THR A 41 9.26 3.90 -4.10
CA THR A 41 9.53 2.79 -5.01
C THR A 41 8.29 2.42 -5.83
N MET A 42 7.13 2.34 -5.19
CA MET A 42 5.86 2.03 -5.87
C MET A 42 5.46 3.11 -6.89
N GLY A 43 5.73 4.37 -6.60
CA GLY A 43 5.46 5.49 -7.50
C GLY A 43 6.38 5.59 -8.72
N HIS A 44 7.51 4.88 -8.70
CA HIS A 44 8.51 4.89 -9.79
C HIS A 44 8.65 3.54 -10.49
N LEU A 45 7.69 2.63 -10.30
CA LEU A 45 7.70 1.36 -11.02
C LEU A 45 7.53 1.57 -12.52
N PRO A 46 8.29 0.86 -13.37
CA PRO A 46 8.12 0.92 -14.83
C PRO A 46 6.74 0.39 -15.22
N ASP A 47 6.14 0.98 -16.26
CA ASP A 47 4.80 0.63 -16.76
C ASP A 47 4.65 -0.85 -17.10
N SER A 48 5.72 -1.48 -17.60
CA SER A 48 5.75 -2.91 -17.90
C SER A 48 5.53 -3.77 -16.65
N LEU A 49 6.11 -3.36 -15.52
CA LEU A 49 5.94 -4.06 -14.26
C LEU A 49 4.56 -3.77 -13.65
N VAL A 50 4.08 -2.54 -13.77
CA VAL A 50 2.72 -2.16 -13.35
C VAL A 50 1.68 -3.00 -14.10
N GLY A 51 1.82 -3.13 -15.42
CA GLY A 51 0.93 -3.98 -16.23
C GLY A 51 0.98 -5.46 -15.87
N LEU A 52 2.16 -5.96 -15.47
CA LEU A 52 2.31 -7.33 -14.99
C LEU A 52 1.58 -7.53 -13.64
N ILE A 53 1.74 -6.59 -12.72
CA ILE A 53 1.03 -6.58 -11.43
C ILE A 53 -0.48 -6.59 -11.65
N GLU A 54 -0.99 -5.72 -12.51
CA GLU A 54 -2.41 -5.66 -12.84
C GLU A 54 -2.95 -6.98 -13.41
N ARG A 55 -2.17 -7.62 -14.28
CA ARG A 55 -2.56 -8.89 -14.88
C ARG A 55 -2.69 -10.03 -13.87
N PHE A 56 -1.81 -10.09 -12.86
CA PHE A 56 -1.76 -11.20 -11.90
C PHE A 56 -2.45 -10.90 -10.58
N ILE A 57 -2.50 -9.64 -10.15
CA ILE A 57 -3.01 -9.24 -8.83
C ILE A 57 -4.30 -8.41 -8.95
N GLY A 58 -4.39 -7.53 -9.94
CA GLY A 58 -5.49 -6.58 -10.12
C GLY A 58 -6.86 -7.19 -10.47
N GLN A 59 -6.93 -8.51 -10.60
CA GLN A 59 -8.16 -9.22 -10.94
C GLN A 59 -9.06 -9.45 -9.72
N GLY A 60 -10.35 -9.70 -9.95
CA GLY A 60 -11.29 -10.08 -8.89
C GLY A 60 -11.91 -8.93 -8.12
N ARG A 61 -11.76 -7.70 -8.58
CA ARG A 61 -12.45 -6.54 -8.02
C ARG A 61 -13.98 -6.73 -8.15
N GLN A 62 -14.69 -6.38 -7.09
CA GLN A 62 -16.16 -6.39 -7.09
C GLN A 62 -16.66 -4.96 -7.11
N PRO A 63 -17.20 -4.47 -8.23
CA PRO A 63 -17.67 -3.10 -8.33
C PRO A 63 -18.88 -2.86 -7.41
N VAL A 64 -19.06 -1.61 -7.01
CA VAL A 64 -20.18 -1.17 -6.20
C VAL A 64 -20.52 0.29 -6.50
N ASP A 65 -21.81 0.61 -6.51
CA ASP A 65 -22.28 1.98 -6.64
C ASP A 65 -22.76 2.47 -5.27
N VAL A 66 -22.18 3.61 -4.83
CA VAL A 66 -22.52 4.21 -3.54
C VAL A 66 -22.83 5.69 -3.76
N ALA A 67 -24.01 6.13 -3.39
CA ALA A 67 -24.46 7.52 -3.50
C ALA A 67 -24.26 8.12 -4.91
N GLY A 68 -24.46 7.32 -5.96
CA GLY A 68 -24.32 7.74 -7.36
C GLY A 68 -22.88 7.74 -7.89
N VAL A 69 -21.90 7.30 -7.09
CA VAL A 69 -20.51 7.15 -7.49
C VAL A 69 -20.18 5.68 -7.74
N HIS A 70 -19.64 5.39 -8.91
CA HIS A 70 -19.19 4.04 -9.27
C HIS A 70 -17.78 3.78 -8.75
N PHE A 71 -17.64 2.76 -7.90
CA PHE A 71 -16.34 2.26 -7.43
C PHE A 71 -16.04 0.92 -8.11
N PRO A 72 -14.90 0.78 -8.80
CA PRO A 72 -14.50 -0.47 -9.45
C PRO A 72 -14.15 -1.60 -8.48
N GLY A 73 -14.09 -1.33 -7.18
CA GLY A 73 -13.87 -2.32 -6.13
C GLY A 73 -14.31 -1.81 -4.77
N ARG A 74 -14.62 -2.74 -3.87
CA ARG A 74 -15.13 -2.44 -2.52
C ARG A 74 -14.03 -2.15 -1.50
N ILE A 75 -12.78 -2.47 -1.83
CA ILE A 75 -11.62 -2.28 -0.96
C ILE A 75 -10.81 -1.13 -1.51
N GLY A 76 -10.47 -0.18 -0.66
CA GLY A 76 -9.65 0.97 -0.99
C GLY A 76 -8.43 1.13 -0.11
N VAL A 77 -7.53 1.99 -0.55
CA VAL A 77 -6.39 2.43 0.24
C VAL A 77 -6.85 3.51 1.21
N ALA A 78 -6.60 3.28 2.50
CA ALA A 78 -7.01 4.21 3.55
C ALA A 78 -6.16 5.48 3.56
N ALA A 79 -6.75 6.56 4.06
CA ALA A 79 -6.09 7.83 4.29
C ALA A 79 -4.78 7.68 5.09
N GLY A 80 -3.77 8.44 4.70
CA GLY A 80 -2.48 8.51 5.38
C GLY A 80 -1.41 7.56 4.86
N LEU A 81 -1.76 6.55 4.04
CA LEU A 81 -0.77 5.66 3.43
C LEU A 81 0.01 6.38 2.31
N ASP A 82 -0.68 7.06 1.42
CA ASP A 82 -0.11 7.80 0.29
C ASP A 82 -0.69 9.23 0.25
N LYS A 83 -0.27 10.04 1.22
CA LYS A 83 -0.85 11.38 1.42
C LYS A 83 -0.71 12.28 0.21
N ASP A 84 0.43 12.21 -0.46
CA ASP A 84 0.79 13.10 -1.56
C ASP A 84 0.45 12.49 -2.94
N GLY A 85 -0.10 11.27 -2.98
CA GLY A 85 -0.46 10.58 -4.21
C GLY A 85 0.73 10.12 -5.05
N VAL A 86 1.92 9.98 -4.44
CA VAL A 86 3.15 9.59 -5.13
C VAL A 86 3.01 8.23 -5.80
N ALA A 87 2.29 7.30 -5.16
CA ALA A 87 2.05 5.96 -5.66
C ALA A 87 0.63 5.77 -6.23
N ALA A 88 -0.08 6.86 -6.57
CA ALA A 88 -1.48 6.80 -7.01
C ALA A 88 -1.71 5.85 -8.19
N GLY A 89 -0.76 5.74 -9.11
CA GLY A 89 -0.84 4.90 -10.30
C GLY A 89 -0.80 3.39 -10.04
N ILE A 90 -0.34 2.94 -8.87
CA ILE A 90 -0.19 1.51 -8.59
C ILE A 90 -1.39 0.91 -7.83
N TRP A 91 -2.22 1.71 -7.18
CA TRP A 91 -3.28 1.19 -6.33
C TRP A 91 -4.33 0.40 -7.10
N SER A 92 -4.75 0.89 -8.27
CA SER A 92 -5.67 0.15 -9.14
C SER A 92 -5.04 -1.15 -9.68
N PRO A 93 -3.82 -1.16 -10.25
CA PRO A 93 -3.11 -2.39 -10.59
C PRO A 93 -3.00 -3.42 -9.47
N LEU A 94 -2.85 -2.97 -8.21
CA LEU A 94 -2.86 -3.86 -7.03
C LEU A 94 -4.25 -4.36 -6.62
N GLY A 95 -5.31 -4.01 -7.34
CA GLY A 95 -6.66 -4.49 -7.10
C GLY A 95 -7.52 -3.61 -6.20
N PHE A 96 -7.01 -2.46 -5.75
CA PHE A 96 -7.82 -1.50 -5.01
C PHE A 96 -8.82 -0.78 -5.91
N GLY A 97 -10.03 -0.56 -5.42
CA GLY A 97 -11.09 0.14 -6.15
C GLY A 97 -11.00 1.65 -6.05
N PHE A 98 -10.34 2.17 -5.02
CA PHE A 98 -10.12 3.60 -4.78
C PHE A 98 -8.95 3.81 -3.84
N ALA A 99 -8.51 5.05 -3.74
CA ALA A 99 -7.53 5.47 -2.74
C ALA A 99 -7.95 6.83 -2.15
N GLU A 100 -7.82 6.96 -0.83
CA GLU A 100 -8.02 8.22 -0.14
C GLU A 100 -6.67 8.93 0.01
N LEU A 101 -6.52 10.05 -0.70
CA LEU A 101 -5.30 10.86 -0.70
C LEU A 101 -5.49 12.12 0.14
N GLY A 102 -4.42 12.70 0.62
CA GLY A 102 -4.46 13.96 1.37
C GLY A 102 -4.28 13.76 2.87
N THR A 103 -4.62 14.76 3.63
CA THR A 103 -5.44 15.96 3.40
C THR A 103 -4.75 16.96 2.48
N VAL A 104 -5.51 17.54 1.54
CA VAL A 104 -5.05 18.66 0.72
C VAL A 104 -5.30 19.97 1.49
N THR A 105 -4.26 20.76 1.70
CA THR A 105 -4.31 22.02 2.45
C THR A 105 -3.91 23.19 1.55
N ALA A 106 -4.44 24.39 1.82
CA ALA A 106 -4.14 25.60 1.04
C ALA A 106 -2.65 26.00 1.12
N HIS A 107 -1.99 25.65 2.21
CA HIS A 107 -0.56 25.87 2.42
C HIS A 107 0.11 24.55 2.80
N ALA A 108 1.35 24.37 2.35
CA ALA A 108 2.15 23.20 2.71
C ALA A 108 2.35 23.11 4.23
N GLN A 109 2.12 21.94 4.79
CA GLN A 109 2.30 21.69 6.21
C GLN A 109 3.45 20.69 6.41
N PRO A 110 4.52 21.04 7.13
CA PRO A 110 5.67 20.16 7.33
C PRO A 110 5.33 18.94 8.20
N GLY A 111 4.21 18.99 8.91
CA GLY A 111 3.81 17.97 9.88
C GLY A 111 4.57 18.09 11.20
N ASN A 112 4.35 17.14 12.09
CA ASN A 112 5.03 17.09 13.39
C ASN A 112 6.54 16.85 13.24
N PRO A 113 7.38 17.26 14.22
CA PRO A 113 8.79 16.87 14.27
C PRO A 113 8.97 15.35 14.22
N ARG A 114 10.05 14.90 13.60
CA ARG A 114 10.41 13.49 13.55
C ARG A 114 11.16 13.06 14.85
N PRO A 115 10.99 11.80 15.28
CA PRO A 115 10.17 10.71 14.71
C PRO A 115 8.67 10.92 15.00
N ARG A 116 7.80 10.64 14.05
CA ARG A 116 6.36 10.83 14.15
C ARG A 116 5.54 9.59 13.80
N LEU A 117 6.20 8.50 13.40
CA LEU A 117 5.59 7.21 13.14
C LEU A 117 6.21 6.18 14.08
N PHE A 118 5.40 5.57 14.93
CA PHE A 118 5.85 4.65 15.95
C PHE A 118 5.19 3.29 15.77
N ARG A 119 5.98 2.24 15.94
CA ARG A 119 5.50 0.88 15.94
C ARG A 119 5.30 0.42 17.37
N LEU A 120 4.06 0.12 17.73
CA LEU A 120 3.75 -0.51 19.01
C LEU A 120 4.03 -2.01 18.91
N ILE A 121 5.13 -2.45 19.51
CA ILE A 121 5.42 -3.87 19.66
C ILE A 121 4.64 -4.33 20.88
N ARG A 122 3.73 -5.28 20.68
CA ARG A 122 3.06 -5.94 21.79
C ARG A 122 4.14 -6.63 22.63
N SER A 123 4.33 -6.17 23.83
CA SER A 123 5.02 -6.95 24.87
C SER A 123 4.15 -8.18 25.12
N GLY A 124 4.67 -9.36 24.70
CA GLY A 124 4.02 -10.65 24.90
C GLY A 124 3.86 -10.98 26.36
#